data_0ce414a944e47ebce953710751946d23
#
_entry.id   0ce414a944e47ebce953710751946d23
#
_cell.length_a   1.000
_cell.length_b   1.000
_cell.length_c   1.000
_cell.angle_alpha   90.00
_cell.angle_beta   90.00
_cell.angle_gamma   90.00
#
_symmetry.space_group_name_H-M   'P 1'
#
loop_
_entity.id
_entity.type
_entity.pdbx_description
1 polymer ?
#
loop_
_entity_poly.entity_id
_entity_poly.type
_entity_poly.pdbx_seq_one_letter_code
_entity_poly.pdbx_strand_id
1 'polypeptide(L)'
;MVMVRITRVHTGGGDAGETSLVDGSRVSKSDDRIEIVGTCDEVNALLGLVLMETSRLPDNHPDGGARTTVRRVKDVCLAALGRMQSELFDLGAELACPPDQIPEYMQLVDQEDSDRLCEEMDAWNEELEPLESFILPTGSGPIAAMHLARTV
;
A
#
# COMPACT_ATOMS: atom_id res chain seq x y z
N MET A 1 0.31 -14.26 21.71
CA MET A 1 0.32 -13.04 20.87
C MET A 1 0.63 -11.87 21.80
N VAL A 2 1.81 -11.26 21.70
CA VAL A 2 2.15 -10.08 22.52
C VAL A 2 1.45 -8.89 21.90
N MET A 3 0.53 -8.28 22.65
CA MET A 3 -0.18 -7.08 22.19
C MET A 3 0.80 -5.89 22.28
N VAL A 4 1.17 -5.33 21.14
CA VAL A 4 1.97 -4.10 21.09
C VAL A 4 1.17 -2.96 21.70
N ARG A 5 1.69 -2.32 22.74
CA ARG A 5 1.12 -1.14 23.37
C ARG A 5 1.98 0.07 23.08
N ILE A 6 1.47 1.01 22.30
CA ILE A 6 2.12 2.30 22.10
C ILE A 6 1.53 3.28 23.11
N THR A 7 2.30 3.57 24.15
CA THR A 7 1.90 4.49 25.23
C THR A 7 2.54 5.87 25.11
N ARG A 8 3.53 6.02 24.24
CA ARG A 8 4.28 7.26 24.02
C ARG A 8 4.63 7.40 22.54
N VAL A 9 4.06 8.41 21.89
CA VAL A 9 4.19 8.61 20.43
C VAL A 9 5.42 9.41 20.02
N HIS A 10 6.04 10.14 20.93
CA HIS A 10 7.31 10.83 20.68
C HIS A 10 8.29 10.57 21.83
N THR A 11 9.51 10.26 21.49
CA THR A 11 10.56 9.93 22.46
C THR A 11 11.78 10.84 22.37
N GLY A 12 11.86 11.66 21.30
CA GLY A 12 13.01 12.52 21.01
C GLY A 12 14.27 11.76 20.57
N GLY A 13 14.22 10.41 20.54
CA GLY A 13 15.38 9.58 20.20
C GLY A 13 15.90 9.73 18.78
N GLY A 14 15.10 10.34 17.88
CA GLY A 14 15.45 10.58 16.48
C GLY A 14 15.78 12.03 16.12
N ASP A 15 15.80 12.95 17.09
CA ASP A 15 15.93 14.39 16.81
C ASP A 15 17.34 14.79 16.33
N ALA A 16 18.33 13.95 16.55
CA ALA A 16 19.69 14.12 16.06
C ALA A 16 19.93 13.58 14.62
N GLY A 17 18.86 13.19 13.89
CA GLY A 17 18.98 12.69 12.51
C GLY A 17 19.26 11.19 12.41
N GLU A 18 19.14 10.44 13.51
CA GLU A 18 19.28 8.99 13.51
C GLU A 18 17.95 8.31 13.89
N THR A 19 17.81 7.05 13.48
CA THR A 19 16.71 6.16 13.88
C THR A 19 17.25 4.79 14.29
N SER A 20 16.39 3.92 14.79
CA SER A 20 16.77 2.54 15.14
C SER A 20 16.13 1.55 14.16
N LEU A 21 16.88 0.52 13.79
CA LEU A 21 16.36 -0.69 13.18
C LEU A 21 15.68 -1.58 14.24
N VAL A 22 15.10 -2.70 13.80
CA VAL A 22 14.38 -3.64 14.70
C VAL A 22 15.28 -4.24 15.78
N ASP A 23 16.56 -4.47 15.47
CA ASP A 23 17.58 -4.97 16.42
C ASP A 23 18.09 -3.90 17.40
N GLY A 24 17.63 -2.66 17.26
CA GLY A 24 18.07 -1.51 18.07
C GLY A 24 19.34 -0.82 17.57
N SER A 25 19.96 -1.31 16.50
CA SER A 25 21.08 -0.61 15.86
C SER A 25 20.67 0.77 15.36
N ARG A 26 21.63 1.72 15.41
CA ARG A 26 21.37 3.11 15.01
C ARG A 26 21.85 3.34 13.59
N VAL A 27 21.00 3.94 12.77
CA VAL A 27 21.30 4.31 11.39
C VAL A 27 20.88 5.76 11.15
N SER A 28 21.48 6.41 10.15
CA SER A 28 21.05 7.73 9.72
C SER A 28 19.63 7.68 9.15
N LYS A 29 18.84 8.71 9.39
CA LYS A 29 17.54 8.86 8.72
C LYS A 29 17.66 9.07 7.20
N SER A 30 18.84 9.45 6.71
CA SER A 30 19.19 9.55 5.30
C SER A 30 19.85 8.28 4.73
N ASP A 31 19.80 7.17 5.44
CA ASP A 31 20.21 5.86 4.93
C ASP A 31 19.22 5.38 3.87
N ASP A 32 19.70 4.81 2.76
CA ASP A 32 18.87 4.33 1.65
C ASP A 32 17.80 3.34 2.11
N ARG A 33 18.10 2.52 3.11
CA ARG A 33 17.15 1.59 3.72
C ARG A 33 15.97 2.32 4.36
N ILE A 34 16.24 3.42 5.08
CA ILE A 34 15.19 4.22 5.73
C ILE A 34 14.36 4.97 4.69
N GLU A 35 14.98 5.39 3.60
CA GLU A 35 14.29 6.02 2.48
C GLU A 35 13.33 5.02 1.81
N ILE A 36 13.78 3.78 1.56
CA ILE A 36 12.92 2.74 0.98
C ILE A 36 11.75 2.39 1.91
N VAL A 37 11.98 2.24 3.22
CA VAL A 37 10.90 2.03 4.20
C VAL A 37 9.91 3.18 4.17
N GLY A 38 10.39 4.42 4.11
CA GLY A 38 9.54 5.61 3.99
C GLY A 38 8.71 5.63 2.70
N THR A 39 9.30 5.19 1.58
CA THR A 39 8.60 5.04 0.29
C THR A 39 7.49 3.98 0.37
N CYS A 40 7.74 2.83 1.00
CA CYS A 40 6.71 1.82 1.24
C CYS A 40 5.55 2.38 2.08
N ASP A 41 5.86 3.13 3.14
CA ASP A 41 4.85 3.78 3.99
C ASP A 41 4.03 4.82 3.20
N GLU A 42 4.66 5.58 2.32
CA GLU A 42 3.99 6.57 1.47
C GLU A 42 3.03 5.91 0.48
N VAL A 43 3.47 4.86 -0.24
CA VAL A 43 2.59 4.07 -1.11
C VAL A 43 1.42 3.48 -0.31
N ASN A 44 1.70 2.90 0.85
CA ASN A 44 0.67 2.32 1.72
C ASN A 44 -0.39 3.35 2.14
N ALA A 45 0.03 4.56 2.53
CA ALA A 45 -0.87 5.66 2.86
C ALA A 45 -1.71 6.10 1.65
N LEU A 46 -1.12 6.15 0.45
CA LEU A 46 -1.81 6.49 -0.80
C LEU A 46 -2.84 5.42 -1.19
N LEU A 47 -2.56 4.13 -0.99
CA LEU A 47 -3.56 3.07 -1.16
C LEU A 47 -4.74 3.26 -0.19
N GLY A 48 -4.48 3.68 1.05
CA GLY A 48 -5.54 4.07 1.99
C GLY A 48 -6.42 5.22 1.47
N LEU A 49 -5.83 6.21 0.82
CA LEU A 49 -6.57 7.28 0.16
C LEU A 49 -7.43 6.75 -0.99
N VAL A 50 -6.91 5.84 -1.82
CA VAL A 50 -7.67 5.20 -2.90
C VAL A 50 -8.87 4.45 -2.34
N LEU A 51 -8.69 3.67 -1.27
CA LEU A 51 -9.77 2.93 -0.61
C LEU A 51 -10.85 3.86 -0.06
N MET A 52 -10.44 4.94 0.59
CA MET A 52 -11.38 5.96 1.10
C MET A 52 -12.20 6.58 -0.03
N GLU A 53 -11.57 7.02 -1.11
CA GLU A 53 -12.26 7.62 -2.25
C GLU A 53 -13.15 6.60 -2.98
N THR A 54 -12.71 5.34 -3.08
CA THR A 54 -13.51 4.25 -3.65
C THR A 54 -14.77 3.99 -2.81
N SER A 55 -14.65 4.00 -1.49
CA SER A 55 -15.79 3.81 -0.58
C SER A 55 -16.87 4.87 -0.72
N ARG A 56 -16.50 6.09 -1.11
CA ARG A 56 -17.40 7.24 -1.31
C ARG A 56 -18.19 7.21 -2.62
N LEU A 57 -17.83 6.33 -3.56
CA LEU A 57 -18.60 6.20 -4.80
C LEU A 57 -20.06 5.82 -4.47
N PRO A 58 -21.06 6.44 -5.10
CA PRO A 58 -22.45 6.12 -4.80
C PRO A 58 -22.84 4.75 -5.34
N ASP A 59 -23.45 3.90 -4.51
CA ASP A 59 -23.90 2.54 -4.86
C ASP A 59 -25.18 2.51 -5.73
N ASN A 60 -25.89 3.63 -5.77
CA ASN A 60 -27.13 3.75 -6.53
C ASN A 60 -27.09 4.97 -7.46
N HIS A 61 -27.85 4.88 -8.54
CA HIS A 61 -28.18 6.02 -9.38
C HIS A 61 -29.15 6.97 -8.66
N PRO A 62 -29.30 8.24 -9.09
CA PRO A 62 -30.26 9.18 -8.51
C PRO A 62 -31.72 8.69 -8.55
N ASP A 63 -32.07 7.81 -9.50
CA ASP A 63 -33.38 7.18 -9.62
C ASP A 63 -33.59 5.96 -8.70
N GLY A 64 -32.58 5.61 -7.90
CA GLY A 64 -32.58 4.48 -6.96
C GLY A 64 -32.09 3.17 -7.54
N GLY A 65 -31.79 3.08 -8.84
CA GLY A 65 -31.23 1.89 -9.47
C GLY A 65 -29.83 1.56 -8.98
N ALA A 66 -29.51 0.27 -8.81
CA ALA A 66 -28.19 -0.17 -8.34
C ALA A 66 -27.10 0.05 -9.39
N ARG A 67 -25.97 0.61 -8.98
CA ARG A 67 -24.75 0.72 -9.78
C ARG A 67 -23.87 -0.52 -9.57
N THR A 68 -24.24 -1.61 -10.23
CA THR A 68 -23.62 -2.94 -10.03
C THR A 68 -22.11 -2.93 -10.34
N THR A 69 -21.68 -2.24 -11.38
CA THR A 69 -20.26 -2.07 -11.72
C THR A 69 -19.50 -1.36 -10.60
N VAL A 70 -20.07 -0.31 -10.01
CA VAL A 70 -19.42 0.41 -8.91
C VAL A 70 -19.28 -0.49 -7.68
N ARG A 71 -20.31 -1.26 -7.34
CA ARG A 71 -20.25 -2.23 -6.23
C ARG A 71 -19.16 -3.25 -6.46
N ARG A 72 -19.11 -3.85 -7.65
CA ARG A 72 -18.06 -4.80 -8.01
C ARG A 72 -16.66 -4.19 -7.92
N VAL A 73 -16.45 -2.98 -8.43
CA VAL A 73 -15.16 -2.27 -8.32
C VAL A 73 -14.80 -2.03 -6.86
N LYS A 74 -15.76 -1.62 -6.01
CA LYS A 74 -15.52 -1.48 -4.58
C LYS A 74 -15.05 -2.78 -3.94
N ASP A 75 -15.75 -3.89 -4.19
CA ASP A 75 -15.42 -5.19 -3.61
C ASP A 75 -14.03 -5.65 -4.03
N VAL A 76 -13.67 -5.51 -5.30
CA VAL A 76 -12.35 -5.84 -5.84
C VAL A 76 -11.26 -4.94 -5.23
N CYS A 77 -11.47 -3.62 -5.22
CA CYS A 77 -10.50 -2.69 -4.64
C CYS A 77 -10.29 -2.92 -3.14
N LEU A 78 -11.38 -3.13 -2.37
CA LEU A 78 -11.26 -3.38 -0.93
C LEU A 78 -10.46 -4.65 -0.64
N ALA A 79 -10.68 -5.71 -1.40
CA ALA A 79 -9.96 -6.97 -1.22
C ALA A 79 -8.48 -6.85 -1.64
N ALA A 80 -8.21 -6.40 -2.87
CA ALA A 80 -6.85 -6.37 -3.42
C ALA A 80 -5.99 -5.31 -2.74
N LEU A 81 -6.46 -4.06 -2.63
CA LEU A 81 -5.65 -2.99 -2.03
C LEU A 81 -5.47 -3.16 -0.52
N GLY A 82 -6.46 -3.72 0.18
CA GLY A 82 -6.32 -4.04 1.61
C GLY A 82 -5.25 -5.12 1.87
N ARG A 83 -5.15 -6.11 0.98
CA ARG A 83 -4.05 -7.09 1.00
C ARG A 83 -2.71 -6.43 0.70
N MET A 84 -2.61 -5.64 -0.38
CA MET A 84 -1.39 -4.92 -0.75
C MET A 84 -0.89 -4.01 0.36
N GLN A 85 -1.79 -3.38 1.13
CA GLN A 85 -1.40 -2.59 2.30
C GLN A 85 -0.74 -3.46 3.38
N SER A 86 -1.22 -4.68 3.60
CA SER A 86 -0.61 -5.61 4.55
C SER A 86 0.76 -6.08 4.05
N GLU A 87 0.87 -6.43 2.77
CA GLU A 87 2.12 -6.85 2.12
C GLU A 87 3.17 -5.72 2.15
N LEU A 88 2.79 -4.47 1.90
CA LEU A 88 3.69 -3.31 2.05
C LEU A 88 4.14 -3.08 3.49
N PHE A 89 3.28 -3.36 4.46
CA PHE A 89 3.64 -3.28 5.87
C PHE A 89 4.64 -4.37 6.26
N ASP A 90 4.44 -5.60 5.76
CA ASP A 90 5.36 -6.72 5.98
C ASP A 90 6.71 -6.44 5.30
N LEU A 91 6.72 -5.92 4.07
CA LEU A 91 7.93 -5.48 3.37
C LEU A 91 8.68 -4.39 4.14
N GLY A 92 7.98 -3.39 4.69
CA GLY A 92 8.57 -2.37 5.54
C GLY A 92 9.21 -2.95 6.80
N ALA A 93 8.58 -3.94 7.42
CA ALA A 93 9.12 -4.64 8.59
C ALA A 93 10.36 -5.48 8.23
N GLU A 94 10.36 -6.17 7.09
CA GLU A 94 11.51 -6.90 6.56
C GLU A 94 12.70 -5.95 6.33
N LEU A 95 12.47 -4.85 5.64
CA LEU A 95 13.50 -3.83 5.36
C LEU A 95 14.05 -3.17 6.63
N ALA A 96 13.24 -3.08 7.69
CA ALA A 96 13.68 -2.57 8.99
C ALA A 96 14.52 -3.58 9.79
N CYS A 97 14.65 -4.84 9.35
CA CYS A 97 15.51 -5.85 9.93
C CYS A 97 16.88 -5.87 9.23
N PRO A 98 18.01 -5.98 9.95
CA PRO A 98 19.28 -6.36 9.32
C PRO A 98 19.15 -7.71 8.62
N PRO A 99 19.77 -7.93 7.43
CA PRO A 99 19.57 -9.13 6.62
C PRO A 99 19.91 -10.46 7.32
N ASP A 100 20.85 -10.42 8.26
CA ASP A 100 21.33 -11.56 9.05
C ASP A 100 20.53 -11.78 10.35
N GLN A 101 19.54 -10.96 10.61
CA GLN A 101 18.73 -10.94 11.84
C GLN A 101 17.23 -10.99 11.58
N ILE A 102 16.81 -11.40 10.40
CA ILE A 102 15.38 -11.57 10.07
C ILE A 102 14.83 -12.74 10.88
N PRO A 103 13.80 -12.53 11.72
CA PRO A 103 13.23 -13.62 12.52
C PRO A 103 12.57 -14.68 11.66
N GLU A 104 12.74 -15.97 11.99
CA GLU A 104 12.13 -17.09 11.26
C GLU A 104 10.59 -17.05 11.17
N TYR A 105 9.94 -16.35 12.10
CA TYR A 105 8.48 -16.19 12.12
C TYR A 105 7.97 -15.01 11.25
N MET A 106 8.89 -14.21 10.71
CA MET A 106 8.51 -13.05 9.89
C MET A 106 8.06 -13.54 8.51
N GLN A 107 6.91 -13.07 8.09
CA GLN A 107 6.45 -13.30 6.74
C GLN A 107 7.22 -12.35 5.81
N LEU A 108 7.89 -12.91 4.83
CA LEU A 108 8.65 -12.17 3.83
C LEU A 108 7.81 -12.03 2.57
N VAL A 109 8.01 -10.94 1.85
CA VAL A 109 7.46 -10.76 0.51
C VAL A 109 8.34 -11.53 -0.47
N ASP A 110 7.74 -12.38 -1.29
CA ASP A 110 8.47 -13.26 -2.19
C ASP A 110 7.97 -13.19 -3.64
N GLN A 111 8.49 -14.08 -4.48
CA GLN A 111 8.13 -14.14 -5.90
C GLN A 111 6.66 -14.51 -6.12
N GLU A 112 6.06 -15.31 -5.24
CA GLU A 112 4.65 -15.71 -5.36
C GLU A 112 3.71 -14.50 -5.17
N ASP A 113 4.09 -13.54 -4.31
CA ASP A 113 3.35 -12.28 -4.13
C ASP A 113 3.40 -11.42 -5.40
N SER A 114 4.56 -11.34 -6.03
CA SER A 114 4.75 -10.63 -7.30
C SER A 114 3.98 -11.31 -8.45
N ASP A 115 4.05 -12.62 -8.55
CA ASP A 115 3.35 -13.40 -9.58
C ASP A 115 1.83 -13.23 -9.44
N ARG A 116 1.31 -13.27 -8.21
CA ARG A 116 -0.11 -13.00 -7.92
C ARG A 116 -0.55 -11.61 -8.39
N LEU A 117 0.27 -10.56 -8.15
CA LEU A 117 -0.05 -9.21 -8.63
C LEU A 117 -0.12 -9.15 -10.16
N CYS A 118 0.79 -9.83 -10.86
CA CYS A 118 0.77 -9.92 -12.31
C CYS A 118 -0.49 -10.64 -12.82
N GLU A 119 -0.86 -11.78 -12.22
CA GLU A 119 -2.07 -12.54 -12.58
C GLU A 119 -3.34 -11.71 -12.36
N GLU A 120 -3.43 -10.96 -11.25
CA GLU A 120 -4.56 -10.07 -10.99
C GLU A 120 -4.65 -8.93 -12.00
N MET A 121 -3.52 -8.30 -12.35
CA MET A 121 -3.49 -7.25 -13.37
C MET A 121 -3.92 -7.78 -14.72
N ASP A 122 -3.46 -8.96 -15.12
CA ASP A 122 -3.85 -9.60 -16.38
C ASP A 122 -5.35 -9.90 -16.40
N ALA A 123 -5.89 -10.49 -15.33
CA ALA A 123 -7.32 -10.78 -15.20
C ALA A 123 -8.20 -9.52 -15.26
N TRP A 124 -7.75 -8.41 -14.65
CA TRP A 124 -8.49 -7.15 -14.76
C TRP A 124 -8.39 -6.52 -16.14
N ASN A 125 -7.24 -6.66 -16.79
CA ASN A 125 -7.01 -6.11 -18.12
C ASN A 125 -7.84 -6.83 -19.21
N GLU A 126 -8.15 -8.14 -19.04
CA GLU A 126 -9.01 -8.89 -19.94
C GLU A 126 -10.44 -8.32 -20.04
N GLU A 127 -10.89 -7.58 -19.02
CA GLU A 127 -12.21 -6.94 -19.00
C GLU A 127 -12.24 -5.54 -19.62
N LEU A 128 -11.07 -5.02 -20.00
CA LEU A 128 -10.92 -3.65 -20.48
C LEU A 128 -10.66 -3.60 -21.98
N GLU A 129 -11.20 -2.56 -22.63
CA GLU A 129 -10.83 -2.27 -24.02
C GLU A 129 -9.37 -1.80 -24.07
N PRO A 130 -8.61 -2.18 -25.11
CA PRO A 130 -7.23 -1.74 -25.27
C PRO A 130 -7.09 -0.22 -25.27
N LEU A 131 -6.07 0.29 -24.59
CA LEU A 131 -5.74 1.70 -24.67
C LEU A 131 -5.04 2.02 -26.00
N GLU A 132 -5.58 2.98 -26.75
CA GLU A 132 -5.02 3.43 -28.02
C GLU A 132 -4.09 4.66 -27.87
N SER A 133 -4.02 5.25 -26.68
CA SER A 133 -3.18 6.42 -26.40
C SER A 133 -2.83 6.52 -24.92
N PHE A 134 -1.85 7.36 -24.59
CA PHE A 134 -1.59 7.76 -23.20
C PHE A 134 -2.77 8.54 -22.63
N ILE A 135 -3.09 8.28 -21.38
CA ILE A 135 -4.15 8.96 -20.63
C ILE A 135 -3.56 9.96 -19.65
N LEU A 136 -4.27 11.07 -19.44
CA LEU A 136 -3.89 12.03 -18.40
C LEU A 136 -4.23 11.48 -17.02
N PRO A 137 -3.41 11.79 -15.99
CA PRO A 137 -3.66 11.37 -14.61
C PRO A 137 -4.80 12.18 -13.97
N THR A 138 -6.00 12.02 -14.51
CA THR A 138 -7.22 12.73 -14.09
C THR A 138 -8.40 11.76 -14.05
N GLY A 139 -9.49 12.15 -13.39
CA GLY A 139 -10.71 11.34 -13.31
C GLY A 139 -11.45 11.57 -11.99
N SER A 140 -12.24 10.57 -11.57
CA SER A 140 -12.88 10.56 -10.24
C SER A 140 -11.83 10.46 -9.12
N GLY A 141 -12.25 10.72 -7.87
CA GLY A 141 -11.37 10.65 -6.71
C GLY A 141 -10.49 9.39 -6.66
N PRO A 142 -11.05 8.17 -6.77
CA PRO A 142 -10.25 6.94 -6.77
C PRO A 142 -9.22 6.88 -7.90
N ILE A 143 -9.60 7.31 -9.12
CA ILE A 143 -8.70 7.29 -10.27
C ILE A 143 -7.53 8.26 -10.06
N ALA A 144 -7.81 9.48 -9.63
CA ALA A 144 -6.78 10.48 -9.37
C ALA A 144 -5.83 10.03 -8.24
N ALA A 145 -6.37 9.45 -7.16
CA ALA A 145 -5.59 8.92 -6.05
C ALA A 145 -4.69 7.74 -6.50
N MET A 146 -5.20 6.84 -7.36
CA MET A 146 -4.41 5.73 -7.91
C MET A 146 -3.29 6.23 -8.83
N HIS A 147 -3.55 7.26 -9.64
CA HIS A 147 -2.50 7.88 -10.43
C HIS A 147 -1.38 8.48 -9.55
N LEU A 148 -1.74 9.07 -8.41
CA LEU A 148 -0.77 9.59 -7.45
C LEU A 148 0.03 8.44 -6.81
N ALA A 149 -0.63 7.37 -6.34
CA ALA A 149 0.03 6.20 -5.76
C ALA A 149 1.05 5.55 -6.72
N ARG A 150 0.77 5.56 -8.02
CA ARG A 150 1.68 5.04 -9.05
C ARG A 150 2.98 5.85 -9.22
N THR A 151 3.06 7.07 -8.72
CA THR A 151 4.21 7.97 -8.93
C THR A 151 5.23 7.94 -7.81
N VAL A 152 4.95 7.20 -6.74
CA VAL A 152 5.84 6.94 -5.61
C VAL A 152 6.50 5.58 -5.79
#